data_4ff46119091ae1a6f39e7fc6c4d23151
#
_entry.id   4ff46119091ae1a6f39e7fc6c4d23151
#
_cell.length_a   1.000
_cell.length_b   1.000
_cell.length_c   1.000
_cell.angle_alpha   90.00
_cell.angle_beta   90.00
_cell.angle_gamma   90.00
#
_symmetry.space_group_name_H-M   'P 1'
#
loop_
_entity.id
_entity.type
_entity.pdbx_description
1 polymer ?
#
loop_
_entity_poly.entity_id
_entity_poly.type
_entity_poly.pdbx_seq_one_letter_code
_entity_poly.pdbx_strand_id
1 'polypeptide(L)'
;MIAKVFLICGKICCGKTTYAQKLCADNNAVLLSVDEITLALFGQHCGDKHDEYVERAEKYLLNKSSELIENDIAVVLDWGFWTKEERNAVKEFYKSRGIEYELHYIEISDEAWTARLNKRNNAVLAKETSAYYIDENLAARFASIFEVPSEDEIDVKYQGDKNEAE
;
A
#
# COMPACT_ATOMS: atom_id res chain seq x y z
N MET A 1 8.34 20.56 -10.63
CA MET A 1 7.06 19.90 -10.28
C MET A 1 6.88 20.09 -8.79
N ILE A 2 5.67 20.41 -8.35
CA ILE A 2 5.39 20.49 -6.91
C ILE A 2 5.41 19.07 -6.35
N ALA A 3 6.17 18.83 -5.28
CA ALA A 3 6.21 17.53 -4.63
C ALA A 3 4.83 17.21 -4.04
N LYS A 4 4.35 15.99 -4.25
CA LYS A 4 3.05 15.53 -3.75
C LYS A 4 3.12 14.10 -3.22
N VAL A 5 2.09 13.68 -2.51
CA VAL A 5 1.96 12.35 -1.94
C VAL A 5 1.03 11.49 -2.79
N PHE A 6 1.45 10.28 -3.10
CA PHE A 6 0.64 9.26 -3.77
C PHE A 6 0.21 8.20 -2.75
N LEU A 7 -1.08 8.06 -2.52
CA LEU A 7 -1.68 7.06 -1.64
C LEU A 7 -2.11 5.86 -2.49
N ILE A 8 -1.53 4.68 -2.26
CA ILE A 8 -1.85 3.49 -3.05
C ILE A 8 -2.82 2.59 -2.31
N CYS A 9 -4.08 2.56 -2.78
CA CYS A 9 -5.16 1.79 -2.19
C CYS A 9 -5.50 0.55 -3.04
N GLY A 10 -5.82 -0.56 -2.39
CA GLY A 10 -6.26 -1.78 -3.07
C GLY A 10 -6.16 -3.02 -2.20
N LYS A 11 -6.85 -4.08 -2.62
CA LYS A 11 -6.84 -5.39 -1.94
C LYS A 11 -5.40 -5.90 -1.78
N ILE A 12 -5.19 -6.77 -0.81
CA ILE A 12 -3.92 -7.50 -0.70
C ILE A 12 -3.65 -8.25 -2.02
N CYS A 13 -2.40 -8.36 -2.43
CA CYS A 13 -1.98 -9.01 -3.69
C CYS A 13 -2.53 -8.38 -5.00
N CYS A 14 -3.13 -7.19 -4.99
CA CYS A 14 -3.62 -6.55 -6.20
C CYS A 14 -2.51 -5.91 -7.07
N GLY A 15 -1.25 -5.89 -6.60
CA GLY A 15 -0.11 -5.31 -7.33
C GLY A 15 0.29 -3.91 -6.90
N LYS A 16 -0.13 -3.46 -5.71
CA LYS A 16 0.22 -2.13 -5.14
C LYS A 16 1.71 -1.84 -5.19
N THR A 17 2.53 -2.73 -4.66
CA THR A 17 3.99 -2.51 -4.58
C THR A 17 4.63 -2.35 -5.96
N THR A 18 4.24 -3.16 -6.94
CA THR A 18 4.73 -3.02 -8.33
C THR A 18 4.33 -1.67 -8.94
N TYR A 19 3.07 -1.27 -8.73
CA TYR A 19 2.58 0.03 -9.18
C TYR A 19 3.27 1.19 -8.46
N ALA A 20 3.47 1.08 -7.15
CA ALA A 20 4.16 2.06 -6.33
C ALA A 20 5.61 2.28 -6.79
N GLN A 21 6.34 1.20 -7.11
CA GLN A 21 7.70 1.26 -7.65
C GLN A 21 7.74 1.99 -8.99
N LYS A 22 6.75 1.74 -9.89
CA LYS A 22 6.63 2.48 -11.14
C LYS A 22 6.37 3.96 -10.89
N LEU A 23 5.45 4.31 -10.00
CA LEU A 23 5.20 5.72 -9.63
C LEU A 23 6.45 6.41 -9.08
N CYS A 24 7.23 5.71 -8.26
CA CYS A 24 8.50 6.24 -7.76
C CYS A 24 9.46 6.57 -8.89
N ALA A 25 9.61 5.68 -9.87
CA ALA A 25 10.48 5.89 -11.02
C ALA A 25 10.00 7.05 -11.91
N ASP A 26 8.70 7.10 -12.19
CA ASP A 26 8.09 8.11 -13.08
C ASP A 26 8.11 9.52 -12.47
N ASN A 27 8.09 9.64 -11.13
CA ASN A 27 7.99 10.91 -10.41
C ASN A 27 9.23 11.27 -9.60
N ASN A 28 10.31 10.49 -9.67
CA ASN A 28 11.49 10.63 -8.81
C ASN A 28 11.10 10.71 -7.32
N ALA A 29 10.17 9.83 -6.91
CA ALA A 29 9.59 9.81 -5.58
C ALA A 29 10.24 8.77 -4.67
N VAL A 30 10.14 8.96 -3.36
CA VAL A 30 10.58 8.00 -2.33
C VAL A 30 9.42 7.09 -1.94
N LEU A 31 9.67 5.77 -1.98
CA LEU A 31 8.73 4.77 -1.48
C LEU A 31 8.78 4.72 0.05
N LEU A 32 7.64 4.81 0.69
CA LEU A 32 7.46 4.53 2.11
C LEU A 32 6.47 3.37 2.25
N SER A 33 6.98 2.22 2.73
CA SER A 33 6.20 1.00 2.89
C SER A 33 6.19 0.54 4.35
N VAL A 34 5.01 0.32 4.89
CA VAL A 34 4.83 -0.22 6.25
C VAL A 34 5.31 -1.67 6.32
N ASP A 35 4.99 -2.47 5.32
CA ASP A 35 5.43 -3.87 5.25
C ASP A 35 6.96 -3.97 5.18
N GLU A 36 7.62 -3.12 4.39
CA GLU A 36 9.07 -3.11 4.28
C GLU A 36 9.74 -2.82 5.62
N ILE A 37 9.31 -1.77 6.32
CA ILE A 37 9.92 -1.40 7.61
C ILE A 37 9.62 -2.43 8.70
N THR A 38 8.41 -2.96 8.77
CA THR A 38 8.04 -3.97 9.78
C THR A 38 8.76 -5.29 9.55
N LEU A 39 8.87 -5.74 8.31
CA LEU A 39 9.64 -6.93 7.94
C LEU A 39 11.14 -6.77 8.22
N ALA A 40 11.71 -5.61 7.91
CA ALA A 40 13.12 -5.32 8.13
C ALA A 40 13.48 -5.30 9.63
N LEU A 41 12.61 -4.77 10.48
CA LEU A 41 12.86 -4.62 11.91
C LEU A 41 12.50 -5.86 12.73
N PHE A 42 11.43 -6.56 12.38
CA PHE A 42 10.84 -7.61 13.22
C PHE A 42 10.73 -8.98 12.52
N GLY A 43 11.02 -9.06 11.22
CA GLY A 43 10.82 -10.29 10.44
C GLY A 43 9.34 -10.65 10.27
N GLN A 44 9.07 -11.91 9.90
CA GLN A 44 7.70 -12.36 9.62
C GLN A 44 6.85 -12.63 10.88
N HIS A 45 7.45 -12.71 12.05
CA HIS A 45 6.78 -13.13 13.28
C HIS A 45 6.90 -12.07 14.38
N CYS A 46 6.07 -11.04 14.30
CA CYS A 46 5.99 -10.01 15.34
C CYS A 46 5.17 -10.44 16.57
N GLY A 47 4.54 -11.63 16.53
CA GLY A 47 3.63 -12.09 17.58
C GLY A 47 2.43 -11.18 17.77
N ASP A 48 1.92 -11.11 18.99
CA ASP A 48 0.71 -10.34 19.36
C ASP A 48 0.88 -8.80 19.21
N LYS A 49 2.09 -8.34 18.95
CA LYS A 49 2.38 -6.91 18.82
C LYS A 49 2.39 -6.40 17.38
N HIS A 50 2.02 -7.23 16.42
CA HIS A 50 2.04 -6.86 15.01
C HIS A 50 1.26 -5.57 14.73
N ASP A 51 0.01 -5.50 15.19
CA ASP A 51 -0.86 -4.34 14.95
C ASP A 51 -0.31 -3.07 15.61
N GLU A 52 0.28 -3.17 16.81
CA GLU A 52 0.95 -2.05 17.48
C GLU A 52 2.16 -1.54 16.68
N TYR A 53 2.95 -2.43 16.10
CA TYR A 53 4.12 -2.05 15.30
C TYR A 53 3.71 -1.44 13.96
N VAL A 54 2.66 -1.95 13.33
CA VAL A 54 2.07 -1.37 12.10
C VAL A 54 1.61 0.07 12.38
N GLU A 55 0.81 0.30 13.42
CA GLU A 55 0.32 1.64 13.78
C GLU A 55 1.48 2.63 14.05
N ARG A 56 2.51 2.18 14.76
CA ARG A 56 3.70 3.00 15.03
C ARG A 56 4.49 3.31 13.76
N ALA A 57 4.61 2.34 12.86
CA ALA A 57 5.28 2.52 11.57
C ALA A 57 4.52 3.51 10.69
N GLU A 58 3.18 3.37 10.58
CA GLU A 58 2.33 4.31 9.85
C GLU A 58 2.50 5.75 10.36
N LYS A 59 2.41 5.95 11.67
CA LYS A 59 2.58 7.26 12.28
C LYS A 59 3.97 7.86 12.02
N TYR A 60 5.01 7.05 12.11
CA TYR A 60 6.37 7.48 11.79
C TYR A 60 6.51 7.86 10.32
N LEU A 61 6.00 7.02 9.40
CA LEU A 61 6.09 7.25 7.97
C LEU A 61 5.25 8.44 7.50
N LEU A 62 4.09 8.71 8.11
CA LEU A 62 3.30 9.92 7.84
C LEU A 62 4.10 11.19 8.18
N ASN A 63 4.76 11.23 9.33
CA ASN A 63 5.60 12.37 9.68
C ASN A 63 6.81 12.49 8.74
N LYS A 64 7.45 11.36 8.42
CA LYS A 64 8.58 11.32 7.50
C LYS A 64 8.21 11.77 6.09
N SER A 65 7.01 11.43 5.62
CA SER A 65 6.51 11.89 4.32
C SER A 65 6.38 13.43 4.26
N SER A 66 5.91 14.05 5.35
CA SER A 66 5.83 15.53 5.41
C SER A 66 7.21 16.19 5.33
N GLU A 67 8.20 15.66 6.05
CA GLU A 67 9.59 16.15 5.97
C GLU A 67 10.16 16.04 4.56
N LEU A 68 9.85 14.94 3.83
CA LEU A 68 10.30 14.76 2.45
C LEU A 68 9.64 15.78 1.52
N ILE A 69 8.33 15.98 1.65
CA ILE A 69 7.59 17.00 0.87
C ILE A 69 8.12 18.41 1.13
N GLU A 70 8.45 18.77 2.38
CA GLU A 70 9.06 20.07 2.73
C GLU A 70 10.44 20.28 2.06
N ASN A 71 11.08 19.20 1.63
CA ASN A 71 12.34 19.22 0.88
C ASN A 71 12.14 18.95 -0.63
N ASP A 72 10.96 19.22 -1.17
CA ASP A 72 10.60 19.05 -2.58
C ASP A 72 10.75 17.61 -3.11
N ILE A 73 10.63 16.60 -2.24
CA ILE A 73 10.71 15.19 -2.59
C ILE A 73 9.30 14.58 -2.58
N ALA A 74 8.83 14.12 -3.72
CA ALA A 74 7.56 13.40 -3.85
C ALA A 74 7.63 12.03 -3.12
N VAL A 75 6.48 11.55 -2.63
CA VAL A 75 6.39 10.36 -1.80
C VAL A 75 5.29 9.43 -2.29
N VAL A 76 5.57 8.14 -2.31
CA VAL A 76 4.56 7.09 -2.54
C VAL A 76 4.37 6.31 -1.24
N LEU A 77 3.13 6.25 -0.74
CA LEU A 77 2.77 5.47 0.44
C LEU A 77 2.20 4.12 0.00
N ASP A 78 2.95 3.04 0.27
CA ASP A 78 2.56 1.66 -0.04
C ASP A 78 2.13 0.92 1.23
N TRP A 79 0.92 1.20 1.69
CA TRP A 79 0.17 0.37 2.64
C TRP A 79 -1.33 0.34 2.30
N GLY A 80 -2.07 -0.61 2.76
CA GLY A 80 -3.37 -0.99 2.18
C GLY A 80 -4.45 0.08 2.05
N PHE A 81 -4.55 1.04 2.99
CA PHE A 81 -5.65 2.01 3.10
C PHE A 81 -7.01 1.31 3.00
N TRP A 82 -7.23 0.32 3.86
CA TRP A 82 -8.28 -0.67 3.68
C TRP A 82 -9.67 -0.16 4.03
N THR A 83 -9.77 0.70 5.03
CA THR A 83 -11.04 1.28 5.44
C THR A 83 -11.20 2.72 4.96
N LYS A 84 -12.43 3.17 4.84
CA LYS A 84 -12.73 4.58 4.55
C LYS A 84 -12.22 5.51 5.65
N GLU A 85 -12.27 5.04 6.89
CA GLU A 85 -11.77 5.80 8.06
C GLU A 85 -10.28 6.05 7.97
N GLU A 86 -9.47 5.02 7.67
CA GLU A 86 -8.01 5.15 7.47
C GLU A 86 -7.71 6.13 6.33
N ARG A 87 -8.38 5.99 5.18
CA ARG A 87 -8.18 6.89 4.04
C ARG A 87 -8.51 8.33 4.39
N ASN A 88 -9.61 8.57 5.09
CA ASN A 88 -10.02 9.91 5.50
C ASN A 88 -9.03 10.51 6.51
N ALA A 89 -8.55 9.73 7.47
CA ALA A 89 -7.56 10.19 8.45
C ALA A 89 -6.26 10.66 7.77
N VAL A 90 -5.77 9.90 6.80
CA VAL A 90 -4.55 10.23 6.06
C VAL A 90 -4.77 11.43 5.13
N LYS A 91 -5.92 11.52 4.44
CA LYS A 91 -6.28 12.68 3.63
C LYS A 91 -6.35 13.95 4.47
N GLU A 92 -6.98 13.89 5.64
CA GLU A 92 -7.08 15.05 6.55
C GLU A 92 -5.70 15.45 7.12
N PHE A 93 -4.83 14.47 7.39
CA PHE A 93 -3.46 14.72 7.80
C PHE A 93 -2.71 15.60 6.79
N TYR A 94 -2.80 15.31 5.48
CA TYR A 94 -2.16 16.09 4.43
C TYR A 94 -2.88 17.42 4.15
N LYS A 95 -4.20 17.39 4.10
CA LYS A 95 -5.02 18.58 3.87
C LYS A 95 -4.79 19.67 4.93
N SER A 96 -4.73 19.28 6.20
CA SER A 96 -4.46 20.22 7.31
C SER A 96 -3.08 20.88 7.24
N ARG A 97 -2.15 20.31 6.48
CA ARG A 97 -0.79 20.79 6.24
C ARG A 97 -0.61 21.49 4.90
N GLY A 98 -1.66 21.59 4.09
CA GLY A 98 -1.58 22.14 2.74
C GLY A 98 -0.72 21.31 1.78
N ILE A 99 -0.58 20.01 2.06
CA ILE A 99 0.19 19.07 1.22
C ILE A 99 -0.76 18.47 0.18
N GLU A 100 -0.37 18.53 -1.09
CA GLU A 100 -1.11 17.89 -2.18
C GLU A 100 -0.94 16.37 -2.14
N TYR A 101 -2.04 15.64 -2.38
CA TYR A 101 -2.04 14.19 -2.46
C TYR A 101 -2.97 13.70 -3.58
N GLU A 102 -2.73 12.46 -4.03
CA GLU A 102 -3.60 11.73 -4.95
C GLU A 102 -3.86 10.33 -4.39
N LEU A 103 -5.12 9.87 -4.43
CA LEU A 103 -5.49 8.49 -4.12
C LEU A 103 -5.55 7.68 -5.42
N HIS A 104 -4.66 6.70 -5.54
CA HIS A 104 -4.60 5.74 -6.63
C HIS A 104 -5.22 4.42 -6.19
N TYR A 105 -6.32 4.03 -6.80
CA TYR A 105 -6.98 2.76 -6.51
C TYR A 105 -6.58 1.69 -7.52
N ILE A 106 -6.03 0.59 -7.03
CA ILE A 106 -5.67 -0.58 -7.85
C ILE A 106 -6.84 -1.56 -7.82
N GLU A 107 -7.60 -1.57 -8.89
CA GLU A 107 -8.69 -2.53 -9.10
C GLU A 107 -8.16 -3.83 -9.68
N ILE A 108 -8.69 -4.96 -9.23
CA ILE A 108 -8.33 -6.30 -9.70
C ILE A 108 -9.58 -7.18 -9.72
N SER A 109 -9.75 -8.02 -10.74
CA SER A 109 -10.81 -9.03 -10.78
C SER A 109 -10.57 -10.13 -9.73
N ASP A 110 -11.63 -10.81 -9.32
CA ASP A 110 -11.50 -11.88 -8.31
C ASP A 110 -10.70 -13.07 -8.84
N GLU A 111 -10.77 -13.36 -10.15
CA GLU A 111 -9.99 -14.40 -10.80
C GLU A 111 -8.48 -14.07 -10.78
N ALA A 112 -8.11 -12.86 -11.18
CA ALA A 112 -6.72 -12.42 -11.19
C ALA A 112 -6.18 -12.29 -9.76
N TRP A 113 -7.00 -11.85 -8.81
CA TRP A 113 -6.63 -11.78 -7.39
C TRP A 113 -6.30 -13.16 -6.83
N THR A 114 -7.16 -14.17 -7.08
CA THR A 114 -6.95 -15.56 -6.64
C THR A 114 -5.67 -16.15 -7.25
N ALA A 115 -5.44 -15.95 -8.54
CA ALA A 115 -4.23 -16.39 -9.21
C ALA A 115 -2.96 -15.78 -8.61
N ARG A 116 -2.96 -14.48 -8.33
CA ARG A 116 -1.82 -13.78 -7.72
C ARG A 116 -1.57 -14.20 -6.28
N LEU A 117 -2.63 -14.41 -5.50
CA LEU A 117 -2.52 -14.91 -4.13
C LEU A 117 -1.82 -16.27 -4.10
N ASN A 118 -2.24 -17.18 -4.97
CA ASN A 118 -1.63 -18.52 -5.09
C ASN A 118 -0.16 -18.43 -5.55
N LYS A 119 0.15 -17.60 -6.55
CA LYS A 119 1.52 -17.39 -7.04
C LYS A 119 2.42 -16.86 -5.92
N ARG A 120 1.96 -15.86 -5.17
CA ARG A 120 2.68 -15.29 -4.03
C ARG A 120 2.95 -16.33 -2.94
N ASN A 121 1.93 -17.10 -2.55
CA ASN A 121 2.07 -18.10 -1.52
C ASN A 121 3.06 -19.20 -1.92
N ASN A 122 3.06 -19.63 -3.19
CA ASN A 122 4.02 -20.58 -3.71
C ASN A 122 5.46 -20.02 -3.65
N ALA A 123 5.67 -18.75 -4.01
CA ALA A 123 6.97 -18.10 -3.92
C ALA A 123 7.46 -17.95 -2.46
N VAL A 124 6.56 -17.70 -1.51
CA VAL A 124 6.90 -17.68 -0.07
C VAL A 124 7.33 -19.06 0.41
N LEU A 125 6.60 -20.13 0.04
CA LEU A 125 6.93 -21.49 0.40
C LEU A 125 8.25 -21.95 -0.23
N ALA A 126 8.56 -21.50 -1.43
CA ALA A 126 9.84 -21.73 -2.12
C ALA A 126 10.99 -20.87 -1.58
N LYS A 127 10.72 -19.95 -0.65
CA LYS A 127 11.69 -18.95 -0.11
C LYS A 127 12.28 -18.02 -1.16
N GLU A 128 11.54 -17.79 -2.23
CA GLU A 128 11.91 -16.85 -3.32
C GLU A 128 11.59 -15.39 -2.97
N THR A 129 10.77 -15.18 -1.94
CA THR A 129 10.39 -13.86 -1.44
C THR A 129 10.28 -13.85 0.08
N SER A 130 10.53 -12.69 0.69
CA SER A 130 10.34 -12.44 2.12
C SER A 130 8.92 -11.95 2.48
N ALA A 131 7.99 -11.94 1.53
CA ALA A 131 6.62 -11.52 1.78
C ALA A 131 5.89 -12.46 2.76
N TYR A 132 4.83 -11.94 3.41
CA TYR A 132 4.00 -12.74 4.30
C TYR A 132 3.23 -13.82 3.53
N TYR A 133 3.16 -15.04 4.10
CA TYR A 133 2.25 -16.09 3.65
C TYR A 133 0.82 -15.75 4.05
N ILE A 134 -0.13 -15.90 3.13
CA ILE A 134 -1.53 -15.54 3.34
C ILE A 134 -2.39 -16.78 3.10
N ASP A 135 -2.81 -17.42 4.20
CA ASP A 135 -3.75 -18.53 4.11
C ASP A 135 -5.18 -18.08 3.76
N GLU A 136 -6.07 -19.03 3.52
CA GLU A 136 -7.46 -18.76 3.14
C GLU A 136 -8.22 -17.93 4.20
N ASN A 137 -7.99 -18.20 5.50
CA ASN A 137 -8.65 -17.49 6.60
C ASN A 137 -8.18 -16.02 6.65
N LEU A 138 -6.89 -15.81 6.49
CA LEU A 138 -6.30 -14.47 6.47
C LEU A 138 -6.74 -13.70 5.21
N ALA A 139 -6.80 -14.36 4.06
CA ALA A 139 -7.30 -13.78 2.82
C ALA A 139 -8.78 -13.36 2.95
N ALA A 140 -9.64 -14.22 3.52
CA ALA A 140 -11.03 -13.92 3.77
C ALA A 140 -11.21 -12.76 4.76
N ARG A 141 -10.41 -12.73 5.83
CA ARG A 141 -10.39 -11.61 6.79
C ARG A 141 -10.03 -10.29 6.10
N PHE A 142 -8.98 -10.26 5.30
CA PHE A 142 -8.58 -9.06 4.57
C PHE A 142 -9.64 -8.61 3.56
N ALA A 143 -10.27 -9.56 2.85
CA ALA A 143 -11.35 -9.24 1.93
C ALA A 143 -12.58 -8.64 2.66
N SER A 144 -12.87 -9.09 3.89
CA SER A 144 -13.99 -8.57 4.69
C SER A 144 -13.74 -7.19 5.29
N ILE A 145 -12.49 -6.80 5.49
CA ILE A 145 -12.12 -5.49 6.05
C ILE A 145 -12.00 -4.44 4.94
N PHE A 146 -11.64 -4.85 3.72
CA PHE A 146 -11.39 -3.91 2.64
C PHE A 146 -12.68 -3.24 2.16
N GLU A 147 -12.75 -1.94 2.34
CA GLU A 147 -13.83 -1.09 1.83
C GLU A 147 -13.37 -0.45 0.52
N VAL A 148 -14.00 -0.85 -0.59
CA VAL A 148 -13.71 -0.27 -1.91
C VAL A 148 -13.94 1.25 -1.85
N PRO A 149 -12.94 2.07 -2.25
CA PRO A 149 -13.14 3.51 -2.26
C PRO A 149 -14.23 3.90 -3.25
N SER A 150 -15.04 4.90 -2.89
CA SER A 150 -16.05 5.46 -3.79
C SER A 150 -15.41 6.30 -4.90
N GLU A 151 -16.09 6.48 -6.02
CA GLU A 151 -15.56 7.20 -7.18
C GLU A 151 -15.09 8.63 -6.85
N ASP A 152 -15.74 9.28 -5.89
CA ASP A 152 -15.38 10.63 -5.41
C ASP A 152 -14.13 10.65 -4.50
N GLU A 153 -13.68 9.49 -4.02
CA GLU A 153 -12.44 9.36 -3.27
C GLU A 153 -11.21 9.16 -4.16
N ILE A 154 -11.41 8.70 -5.41
CA ILE A 154 -10.36 8.20 -6.30
C ILE A 154 -9.90 9.31 -7.25
N ASP A 155 -8.62 9.62 -7.24
CA ASP A 155 -8.01 10.52 -8.22
C ASP A 155 -7.56 9.75 -9.48
N VAL A 156 -7.00 8.54 -9.28
CA VAL A 156 -6.56 7.66 -10.38
C VAL A 156 -7.02 6.23 -10.13
N LYS A 157 -7.70 5.64 -11.13
CA LYS A 157 -8.10 4.23 -11.14
C LYS A 157 -7.18 3.44 -12.06
N TYR A 158 -6.50 2.45 -11.52
CA TYR A 158 -5.56 1.60 -12.25
C TYR A 158 -6.06 0.15 -12.31
N GLN A 159 -6.03 -0.43 -13.52
CA GLN A 159 -6.47 -1.82 -13.73
C GLN A 159 -5.27 -2.76 -13.51
N GLY A 160 -5.28 -3.44 -12.37
CA GLY A 160 -4.23 -4.37 -11.99
C GLY A 160 -4.06 -5.57 -12.95
N ASP A 161 -5.14 -5.98 -13.61
CA ASP A 161 -5.17 -7.17 -14.47
C ASP A 161 -4.37 -7.02 -15.79
N LYS A 162 -4.07 -5.79 -16.21
CA LYS A 162 -3.52 -5.51 -17.55
C LYS A 162 -1.99 -5.65 -17.67
N ASN A 163 -1.27 -5.91 -16.59
CA ASN A 163 0.20 -5.91 -16.59
C ASN A 163 0.87 -7.28 -16.62
N GLU A 164 0.18 -8.37 -16.97
CA GLU A 164 0.82 -9.68 -17.15
C GLU A 164 1.16 -10.02 -18.63
N ALA A 165 1.05 -9.03 -19.54
CA ALA A 165 1.23 -9.23 -20.98
C ALA A 165 2.37 -8.40 -21.58
N GLU A 166 3.46 -8.11 -20.82
CA GLU A 166 4.73 -7.63 -21.40
C GLU A 166 5.93 -8.27 -20.73
#